data_3a5a45168e16bffc5d097c18756aebb1
#
_entry.id   3a5a45168e16bffc5d097c18756aebb1
#
_cell.length_a   1.000
_cell.length_b   1.000
_cell.length_c   1.000
_cell.angle_alpha   90.00
_cell.angle_beta   90.00
_cell.angle_gamma   90.00
#
_symmetry.space_group_name_H-M   'P 1'
#
loop_
_entity.id
_entity.type
_entity.pdbx_description
1 polymer ?
#
loop_
_entity_poly.entity_id
_entity_poly.type
_entity_poly.pdbx_seq_one_letter_code
_entity_poly.pdbx_strand_id
1 'polypeptide(L)'
;MKKISLSLLFAFIGLSINAQTAEELKKEQAPKKVEIEKLQGEVNSLQDKIDALNGWKKGAFGTIGASLSGFNNWYSRTAPNASAGNIGVSINGYANLIEDTYFWRNSGTINLGWVKLDDESFDGDEGFEAATDVFTISSLYGRRLNKKWALSGLVEYRTTIIDNFNDLGYLDIGAGLTWTPTSNLVVVMHPGNYNFVFSDASTAFDSSLGAKIVADYTNKYGGLSLKSNLSIFQSYSDGDLSNWTFTNSFAYTIWNGLGLGFELGLRNNKQEALNNAVNLNNALAAPLTPPTFSTVDNKLQSYWLFGLSYAL
;
A
#
# COMPACT_ATOMS: atom_id res chain seq x y z
N MET A 1 46.90 36.42 -47.69
CA MET A 1 45.85 36.77 -46.73
C MET A 1 44.42 36.86 -47.31
N LYS A 2 44.14 36.28 -48.49
CA LYS A 2 42.79 36.30 -49.12
C LYS A 2 42.03 34.95 -49.07
N LYS A 3 42.64 33.90 -48.53
CA LYS A 3 42.01 32.56 -48.46
C LYS A 3 41.36 32.23 -47.10
N ILE A 4 41.58 32.99 -46.05
CA ILE A 4 41.05 32.76 -44.71
C ILE A 4 39.63 33.39 -44.55
N SER A 5 39.36 34.48 -45.29
CA SER A 5 38.05 35.17 -45.19
C SER A 5 36.87 34.40 -45.85
N LEU A 6 37.16 33.50 -46.82
CA LEU A 6 36.12 32.75 -47.46
C LEU A 6 35.66 31.50 -46.69
N SER A 7 36.55 30.93 -45.86
CA SER A 7 36.22 29.79 -45.01
C SER A 7 35.37 30.18 -43.79
N LEU A 8 35.51 31.43 -43.29
CA LEU A 8 34.69 31.95 -42.19
C LEU A 8 33.27 32.28 -42.66
N LEU A 9 33.06 32.66 -43.92
CA LEU A 9 31.75 32.95 -44.47
C LEU A 9 30.90 31.68 -44.66
N PHE A 10 31.54 30.55 -45.06
CA PHE A 10 30.85 29.25 -45.18
C PHE A 10 30.51 28.61 -43.83
N ALA A 11 31.29 28.87 -42.79
CA ALA A 11 30.98 28.41 -41.42
C ALA A 11 29.77 29.11 -40.81
N PHE A 12 29.50 30.38 -41.17
CA PHE A 12 28.33 31.13 -40.71
C PHE A 12 27.03 30.78 -41.46
N ILE A 13 27.09 30.31 -42.68
CA ILE A 13 25.91 29.90 -43.45
C ILE A 13 25.43 28.49 -43.04
N GLY A 14 26.33 27.64 -42.54
CA GLY A 14 25.98 26.28 -42.06
C GLY A 14 25.26 26.23 -40.72
N LEU A 15 25.23 27.33 -39.93
CA LEU A 15 24.60 27.38 -38.59
C LEU A 15 23.19 27.97 -38.64
N SER A 16 22.69 28.41 -39.78
CA SER A 16 21.37 29.04 -39.91
C SER A 16 20.25 28.08 -40.37
N ILE A 17 20.57 26.81 -40.63
CA ILE A 17 19.60 25.82 -41.13
C ILE A 17 19.25 24.87 -39.97
N ASN A 18 18.27 25.19 -39.21
CA ASN A 18 17.52 24.40 -38.23
C ASN A 18 17.48 25.00 -36.79
N ALA A 19 17.40 26.28 -36.67
CA ALA A 19 17.00 26.86 -35.37
C ALA A 19 15.48 27.13 -35.39
N GLN A 20 14.66 26.08 -35.36
CA GLN A 20 13.31 26.28 -34.83
C GLN A 20 13.46 26.83 -33.41
N THR A 21 12.88 28.01 -33.18
CA THR A 21 12.99 28.64 -31.87
C THR A 21 12.21 27.81 -30.84
N ALA A 22 12.64 27.81 -29.60
CA ALA A 22 11.90 27.11 -28.53
C ALA A 22 10.43 27.58 -28.45
N GLU A 23 10.12 28.78 -28.89
CA GLU A 23 8.77 29.31 -28.98
C GLU A 23 7.94 28.70 -30.11
N GLU A 24 8.54 28.45 -31.27
CA GLU A 24 7.86 27.75 -32.37
C GLU A 24 7.54 26.31 -31.99
N LEU A 25 8.49 25.60 -31.41
CA LEU A 25 8.28 24.25 -30.88
C LEU A 25 7.20 24.19 -29.79
N LYS A 26 7.14 25.17 -28.90
CA LYS A 26 6.07 25.29 -27.92
C LYS A 26 4.71 25.57 -28.55
N LYS A 27 4.62 26.37 -29.60
CA LYS A 27 3.39 26.61 -30.36
C LYS A 27 2.89 25.35 -31.06
N GLU A 28 3.78 24.53 -31.61
CA GLU A 28 3.43 23.22 -32.18
C GLU A 28 3.06 22.18 -31.12
N GLN A 29 3.66 22.27 -29.93
CA GLN A 29 3.38 21.38 -28.81
C GLN A 29 2.01 21.67 -28.17
N ALA A 30 1.58 22.93 -28.11
CA ALA A 30 0.34 23.32 -27.44
C ALA A 30 -0.91 22.59 -27.97
N PRO A 31 -1.19 22.55 -29.31
CA PRO A 31 -2.36 21.82 -29.81
C PRO A 31 -2.25 20.31 -29.60
N LYS A 32 -1.06 19.73 -29.65
CA LYS A 32 -0.85 18.30 -29.37
C LYS A 32 -1.14 17.95 -27.91
N LYS A 33 -0.82 18.84 -26.96
CA LYS A 33 -1.19 18.66 -25.56
C LYS A 33 -2.70 18.66 -25.36
N VAL A 34 -3.41 19.58 -25.99
CA VAL A 34 -4.88 19.65 -25.95
C VAL A 34 -5.50 18.37 -26.55
N GLU A 35 -4.94 17.87 -27.65
CA GLU A 35 -5.38 16.62 -28.26
C GLU A 35 -5.13 15.41 -27.36
N ILE A 36 -3.96 15.34 -26.70
CA ILE A 36 -3.66 14.30 -25.69
C ILE A 36 -4.66 14.35 -24.54
N GLU A 37 -4.96 15.53 -24.00
CA GLU A 37 -5.95 15.68 -22.92
C GLU A 37 -7.35 15.23 -23.35
N LYS A 38 -7.77 15.58 -24.59
CA LYS A 38 -9.04 15.13 -25.15
C LYS A 38 -9.10 13.61 -25.30
N LEU A 39 -8.09 13.01 -25.93
CA LEU A 39 -7.99 11.56 -26.11
C LEU A 39 -7.95 10.84 -24.77
N GLN A 40 -7.22 11.38 -23.79
CA GLN A 40 -7.20 10.83 -22.42
C GLN A 40 -8.59 10.88 -21.78
N GLY A 41 -9.35 11.95 -22.00
CA GLY A 41 -10.73 12.07 -21.54
C GLY A 41 -11.66 11.02 -22.19
N GLU A 42 -11.49 10.77 -23.49
CA GLU A 42 -12.24 9.72 -24.21
C GLU A 42 -11.89 8.32 -23.69
N VAL A 43 -10.60 8.04 -23.48
CA VAL A 43 -10.13 6.76 -22.90
C VAL A 43 -10.69 6.56 -21.49
N ASN A 44 -10.66 7.59 -20.65
CA ASN A 44 -11.24 7.52 -19.30
C ASN A 44 -12.75 7.25 -19.35
N SER A 45 -13.48 7.92 -20.26
CA SER A 45 -14.92 7.68 -20.45
C SER A 45 -15.25 6.26 -20.93
N LEU A 46 -14.40 5.69 -21.79
CA LEU A 46 -14.53 4.29 -22.21
C LEU A 46 -14.21 3.34 -21.06
N GLN A 47 -13.19 3.64 -20.25
CA GLN A 47 -12.85 2.87 -19.07
C GLN A 47 -14.00 2.87 -18.06
N ASP A 48 -14.62 4.03 -17.79
CA ASP A 48 -15.79 4.14 -16.91
C ASP A 48 -16.96 3.26 -17.41
N LYS A 49 -17.18 3.21 -18.74
CA LYS A 49 -18.20 2.32 -19.33
C LYS A 49 -17.84 0.85 -19.16
N ILE A 50 -16.57 0.46 -19.35
CA ILE A 50 -16.08 -0.90 -19.13
C ILE A 50 -16.23 -1.26 -17.64
N ASP A 51 -15.91 -0.33 -16.76
CA ASP A 51 -16.03 -0.53 -15.31
C ASP A 51 -17.48 -0.62 -14.83
N ALA A 52 -18.42 -0.11 -15.59
CA ALA A 52 -19.85 -0.24 -15.35
C ALA A 52 -20.45 -1.56 -15.85
N LEU A 53 -19.75 -2.32 -16.72
CA LEU A 53 -20.24 -3.61 -17.21
C LEU A 53 -20.20 -4.67 -16.09
N ASN A 54 -21.18 -5.59 -16.12
CA ASN A 54 -21.19 -6.75 -15.26
C ASN A 54 -20.11 -7.76 -15.66
N GLY A 55 -19.76 -8.64 -14.74
CA GLY A 55 -18.82 -9.73 -14.96
C GLY A 55 -17.52 -9.62 -14.17
N TRP A 56 -16.56 -10.46 -14.54
CA TRP A 56 -15.26 -10.52 -13.88
C TRP A 56 -14.33 -9.37 -14.29
N LYS A 57 -13.80 -8.68 -13.28
CA LYS A 57 -12.74 -7.68 -13.40
C LYS A 57 -11.52 -8.20 -12.67
N LYS A 58 -10.44 -8.40 -13.42
CA LYS A 58 -9.20 -8.98 -12.89
C LYS A 58 -8.05 -8.04 -13.19
N GLY A 59 -7.10 -7.96 -12.29
CA GLY A 59 -5.88 -7.21 -12.49
C GLY A 59 -4.82 -7.63 -11.50
N ALA A 60 -3.60 -7.41 -11.89
CA ALA A 60 -2.44 -7.54 -11.02
C ALA A 60 -1.49 -6.39 -11.33
N PHE A 61 -0.82 -5.89 -10.30
CA PHE A 61 0.25 -4.94 -10.44
C PHE A 61 1.34 -5.29 -9.43
N GLY A 62 2.56 -5.08 -9.83
CA GLY A 62 3.72 -5.35 -9.00
C GLY A 62 4.68 -4.18 -9.01
N THR A 63 5.43 -4.04 -7.94
CA THR A 63 6.54 -3.11 -7.80
C THR A 63 7.75 -3.92 -7.40
N ILE A 64 8.82 -3.78 -8.18
CA ILE A 64 10.14 -4.32 -7.85
C ILE A 64 11.06 -3.11 -7.82
N GLY A 65 11.77 -2.89 -6.73
CA GLY A 65 12.67 -1.75 -6.69
C GLY A 65 13.42 -1.59 -5.39
N ALA A 66 14.35 -0.62 -5.43
CA ALA A 66 14.94 -0.09 -4.22
C ALA A 66 13.99 0.97 -3.64
N SER A 67 13.74 0.90 -2.36
CA SER A 67 12.93 1.87 -1.62
C SER A 67 13.72 2.40 -0.42
N LEU A 68 13.40 3.62 -0.03
CA LEU A 68 13.77 4.15 1.27
C LEU A 68 12.54 4.02 2.17
N SER A 69 12.75 3.59 3.39
CA SER A 69 11.67 3.44 4.37
C SER A 69 12.08 3.94 5.74
N GLY A 70 11.13 4.45 6.49
CA GLY A 70 11.30 4.79 7.89
C GLY A 70 10.13 4.27 8.71
N PHE A 71 10.43 3.76 9.90
CA PHE A 71 9.46 3.20 10.83
C PHE A 71 9.60 3.89 12.18
N ASN A 72 8.48 4.10 12.84
CA ASN A 72 8.43 4.66 14.19
C ASN A 72 7.40 3.87 15.01
N ASN A 73 7.89 3.23 16.08
CA ASN A 73 7.11 2.36 16.97
C ASN A 73 6.33 1.23 16.21
N TRP A 74 6.81 0.78 15.05
CA TRP A 74 6.14 -0.26 14.27
C TRP A 74 6.44 -1.63 14.87
N TYR A 75 5.68 -2.01 15.90
CA TYR A 75 5.98 -3.12 16.81
C TYR A 75 5.84 -4.53 16.21
N SER A 76 5.29 -4.65 15.01
CA SER A 76 5.31 -5.91 14.27
C SER A 76 6.68 -6.24 13.66
N ARG A 77 7.70 -5.39 13.88
CA ARG A 77 9.09 -5.59 13.42
C ARG A 77 10.05 -5.79 14.58
N THR A 78 11.11 -6.56 14.34
CA THR A 78 12.24 -6.74 15.27
C THR A 78 12.92 -5.41 15.59
N ALA A 79 13.02 -4.48 14.62
CA ALA A 79 13.56 -3.13 14.80
C ALA A 79 12.47 -2.07 14.54
N PRO A 80 11.65 -1.73 15.54
CA PRO A 80 10.47 -0.86 15.37
C PRO A 80 10.76 0.58 14.93
N ASN A 81 11.97 1.08 15.14
CA ASN A 81 12.36 2.47 14.87
C ASN A 81 13.48 2.56 13.80
N ALA A 82 13.62 1.56 12.96
CA ALA A 82 14.66 1.52 11.95
C ALA A 82 14.28 2.35 10.72
N SER A 83 15.30 2.99 10.13
CA SER A 83 15.23 3.58 8.79
C SER A 83 16.27 2.90 7.91
N ALA A 84 15.89 2.55 6.69
CA ALA A 84 16.80 1.76 5.87
C ALA A 84 16.54 1.91 4.37
N GLY A 85 17.57 1.65 3.56
CA GLY A 85 17.44 1.33 2.15
C GLY A 85 17.00 -0.13 2.01
N ASN A 86 15.93 -0.38 1.29
CA ASN A 86 15.37 -1.71 1.09
C ASN A 86 15.39 -2.08 -0.39
N ILE A 87 15.60 -3.35 -0.68
CA ILE A 87 15.20 -3.95 -1.96
C ILE A 87 13.94 -4.74 -1.67
N GLY A 88 12.89 -4.53 -2.47
CA GLY A 88 11.62 -5.18 -2.20
C GLY A 88 10.81 -5.51 -3.43
N VAL A 89 9.83 -6.39 -3.21
CA VAL A 89 8.82 -6.80 -4.18
C VAL A 89 7.45 -6.63 -3.54
N SER A 90 6.58 -5.89 -4.20
CA SER A 90 5.17 -5.80 -3.83
C SER A 90 4.33 -6.32 -5.00
N ILE A 91 3.45 -7.26 -4.73
CA ILE A 91 2.50 -7.80 -5.72
C ILE A 91 1.10 -7.61 -5.15
N ASN A 92 0.24 -6.98 -5.93
CA ASN A 92 -1.16 -6.82 -5.62
C ASN A 92 -1.99 -7.45 -6.74
N GLY A 93 -2.94 -8.29 -6.40
CA GLY A 93 -3.85 -8.92 -7.34
C GLY A 93 -5.30 -8.76 -6.90
N TYR A 94 -6.21 -8.70 -7.85
CA TYR A 94 -7.63 -8.74 -7.57
C TYR A 94 -8.40 -9.51 -8.64
N ALA A 95 -9.50 -10.13 -8.22
CA ALA A 95 -10.47 -10.76 -9.09
C ALA A 95 -11.88 -10.48 -8.53
N ASN A 96 -12.58 -9.53 -9.16
CA ASN A 96 -13.87 -9.05 -8.70
C ASN A 96 -14.96 -9.44 -9.71
N LEU A 97 -15.95 -10.17 -9.26
CA LEU A 97 -17.19 -10.41 -10.01
C LEU A 97 -18.21 -9.35 -9.60
N ILE A 98 -18.67 -8.57 -10.55
CA ILE A 98 -19.65 -7.51 -10.34
C ILE A 98 -20.90 -7.82 -11.17
N GLU A 99 -22.02 -7.98 -10.49
CA GLU A 99 -23.32 -8.26 -11.09
C GLU A 99 -24.37 -7.25 -10.60
N ASP A 100 -25.55 -7.21 -11.23
CA ASP A 100 -26.63 -6.30 -10.85
C ASP A 100 -27.14 -6.54 -9.43
N THR A 101 -27.20 -7.81 -9.00
CA THR A 101 -27.79 -8.22 -7.73
C THR A 101 -26.79 -8.58 -6.66
N TYR A 102 -25.53 -8.82 -7.01
CA TYR A 102 -24.46 -9.18 -6.08
C TYR A 102 -23.09 -8.79 -6.60
N PHE A 103 -22.11 -8.83 -5.72
CA PHE A 103 -20.70 -8.76 -6.08
C PHE A 103 -19.89 -9.76 -5.24
N TRP A 104 -18.75 -10.16 -5.79
CA TRP A 104 -17.76 -10.95 -5.08
C TRP A 104 -16.36 -10.36 -5.38
N ARG A 105 -15.79 -9.72 -4.40
CA ARG A 105 -14.51 -9.02 -4.50
C ARG A 105 -13.44 -9.82 -3.79
N ASN A 106 -12.39 -10.14 -4.50
CA ASN A 106 -11.24 -10.86 -3.97
C ASN A 106 -9.98 -10.06 -4.24
N SER A 107 -9.10 -9.99 -3.26
CA SER A 107 -7.80 -9.35 -3.41
C SER A 107 -6.73 -10.12 -2.65
N GLY A 108 -5.49 -10.01 -3.15
CA GLY A 108 -4.31 -10.55 -2.51
C GLY A 108 -3.17 -9.55 -2.60
N THR A 109 -2.40 -9.43 -1.53
CA THR A 109 -1.21 -8.58 -1.46
C THR A 109 -0.06 -9.39 -0.88
N ILE A 110 1.08 -9.34 -1.55
CA ILE A 110 2.37 -9.82 -1.05
C ILE A 110 3.29 -8.61 -1.05
N ASN A 111 3.89 -8.31 0.09
CA ASN A 111 4.88 -7.25 0.21
C ASN A 111 6.08 -7.78 0.99
N LEU A 112 7.19 -7.96 0.27
CA LEU A 112 8.44 -8.51 0.78
C LEU A 112 9.53 -7.48 0.60
N GLY A 113 10.30 -7.24 1.65
CA GLY A 113 11.43 -6.29 1.62
C GLY A 113 12.61 -6.81 2.43
N TRP A 114 13.80 -6.60 1.89
CA TRP A 114 15.05 -6.96 2.55
C TRP A 114 15.93 -5.73 2.71
N VAL A 115 16.55 -5.63 3.87
CA VAL A 115 17.49 -4.58 4.24
C VAL A 115 18.86 -5.21 4.43
N LYS A 116 19.87 -4.55 3.90
CA LYS A 116 21.25 -4.74 4.35
C LYS A 116 21.56 -3.61 5.33
N LEU A 117 21.67 -3.93 6.60
CA LEU A 117 22.17 -3.01 7.62
C LEU A 117 23.71 -3.00 7.48
N ASP A 118 24.28 -1.82 7.38
CA ASP A 118 25.73 -1.61 7.45
C ASP A 118 26.00 -1.07 8.85
N ASP A 119 26.28 -1.96 9.80
CA ASP A 119 26.67 -1.58 11.16
C ASP A 119 28.20 -1.68 11.28
N GLU A 120 28.88 -0.53 11.24
CA GLU A 120 30.34 -0.44 11.40
C GLU A 120 30.86 -1.03 12.73
N SER A 121 29.97 -1.39 13.66
CA SER A 121 30.29 -1.99 14.95
C SER A 121 30.41 -3.51 14.92
N PHE A 122 30.03 -4.18 13.82
CA PHE A 122 30.01 -5.63 13.67
C PHE A 122 31.03 -6.07 12.61
N ASP A 123 32.02 -6.85 13.02
CA ASP A 123 33.12 -7.35 12.16
C ASP A 123 32.72 -8.65 11.41
N GLY A 124 31.50 -8.70 10.86
CA GLY A 124 30.90 -9.82 10.12
C GLY A 124 30.16 -9.37 8.87
N ASP A 125 30.12 -10.22 7.82
CA ASP A 125 29.32 -9.96 6.62
C ASP A 125 27.83 -10.11 6.99
N GLU A 126 27.20 -8.99 7.29
CA GLU A 126 25.77 -8.95 7.58
C GLU A 126 24.98 -9.26 6.31
N GLY A 127 24.21 -10.34 6.35
CA GLY A 127 23.31 -10.74 5.29
C GLY A 127 22.16 -9.75 5.13
N PHE A 128 21.34 -9.95 4.10
CA PHE A 128 20.07 -9.23 3.99
C PHE A 128 19.09 -9.78 5.04
N GLU A 129 18.52 -8.89 5.86
CA GLU A 129 17.45 -9.21 6.80
C GLU A 129 16.08 -8.88 6.23
N ALA A 130 15.06 -9.68 6.56
CA ALA A 130 13.69 -9.39 6.18
C ALA A 130 13.20 -8.12 6.90
N ALA A 131 12.94 -7.08 6.12
CA ALA A 131 12.48 -5.79 6.63
C ALA A 131 10.96 -5.64 6.55
N THR A 132 10.35 -6.25 5.55
CA THR A 132 8.91 -6.26 5.34
C THR A 132 8.51 -7.67 4.91
N ASP A 133 7.54 -8.22 5.60
CA ASP A 133 6.96 -9.52 5.29
C ASP A 133 5.46 -9.44 5.58
N VAL A 134 4.67 -9.19 4.54
CA VAL A 134 3.22 -9.07 4.64
C VAL A 134 2.58 -9.89 3.53
N PHE A 135 1.73 -10.80 3.93
CA PHE A 135 0.81 -11.52 3.07
C PHE A 135 -0.62 -11.22 3.53
N THR A 136 -1.47 -10.78 2.62
CA THR A 136 -2.89 -10.56 2.91
C THR A 136 -3.72 -11.14 1.78
N ILE A 137 -4.77 -11.87 2.12
CA ILE A 137 -5.81 -12.31 1.19
C ILE A 137 -7.17 -11.93 1.75
N SER A 138 -8.05 -11.39 0.91
CA SER A 138 -9.37 -10.91 1.32
C SER A 138 -10.43 -11.35 0.32
N SER A 139 -11.59 -11.73 0.82
CA SER A 139 -12.77 -12.10 0.03
C SER A 139 -14.01 -11.46 0.64
N LEU A 140 -14.66 -10.59 -0.11
CA LEU A 140 -15.87 -9.87 0.28
C LEU A 140 -17.00 -10.22 -0.69
N TYR A 141 -18.01 -10.94 -0.21
CA TYR A 141 -19.25 -11.20 -0.96
C TYR A 141 -20.35 -10.24 -0.48
N GLY A 142 -21.12 -9.67 -1.40
CA GLY A 142 -22.22 -8.78 -1.07
C GLY A 142 -23.43 -8.96 -1.97
N ARG A 143 -24.62 -9.15 -1.37
CA ARG A 143 -25.91 -9.14 -2.06
C ARG A 143 -26.48 -7.71 -2.02
N ARG A 144 -26.72 -7.12 -3.19
CA ARG A 144 -27.20 -5.75 -3.29
C ARG A 144 -28.62 -5.61 -2.77
N LEU A 145 -28.84 -4.69 -1.87
CA LEU A 145 -30.15 -4.23 -1.40
C LEU A 145 -30.68 -3.11 -2.31
N ASN A 146 -29.76 -2.30 -2.81
CA ASN A 146 -29.99 -1.24 -3.79
C ASN A 146 -28.65 -0.86 -4.47
N LYS A 147 -28.66 0.22 -5.28
CA LYS A 147 -27.45 0.66 -6.02
C LYS A 147 -26.23 0.97 -5.14
N LYS A 148 -26.45 1.32 -3.88
CA LYS A 148 -25.37 1.76 -2.96
C LYS A 148 -25.13 0.85 -1.76
N TRP A 149 -26.10 0.02 -1.39
CA TRP A 149 -26.04 -0.82 -0.20
C TRP A 149 -26.13 -2.29 -0.53
N ALA A 150 -25.34 -3.09 0.16
CA ALA A 150 -25.40 -4.55 0.09
C ALA A 150 -25.30 -5.16 1.49
N LEU A 151 -25.99 -6.27 1.70
CA LEU A 151 -25.70 -7.20 2.79
C LEU A 151 -24.45 -7.98 2.42
N SER A 152 -23.46 -8.07 3.31
CA SER A 152 -22.15 -8.61 2.93
C SER A 152 -21.49 -9.46 4.02
N GLY A 153 -20.60 -10.35 3.59
CA GLY A 153 -19.70 -11.12 4.41
C GLY A 153 -18.26 -10.95 3.95
N LEU A 154 -17.34 -10.81 4.90
CA LEU A 154 -15.90 -10.65 4.69
C LEU A 154 -15.15 -11.81 5.34
N VAL A 155 -14.16 -12.32 4.62
CA VAL A 155 -13.08 -13.14 5.17
C VAL A 155 -11.77 -12.48 4.75
N GLU A 156 -10.94 -12.10 5.71
CA GLU A 156 -9.62 -11.52 5.47
C GLU A 156 -8.58 -12.23 6.33
N TYR A 157 -7.53 -12.74 5.70
CA TYR A 157 -6.42 -13.36 6.40
C TYR A 157 -5.14 -12.59 6.10
N ARG A 158 -4.36 -12.29 7.15
CA ARG A 158 -3.09 -11.59 7.10
C ARG A 158 -2.05 -12.30 7.95
N THR A 159 -0.86 -12.50 7.40
CA THR A 159 0.28 -13.12 8.09
C THR A 159 1.60 -12.70 7.45
N THR A 160 2.70 -13.19 7.97
CA THR A 160 4.03 -13.22 7.36
C THR A 160 4.22 -14.52 6.57
N ILE A 161 5.13 -14.55 5.57
CA ILE A 161 5.40 -15.75 4.77
C ILE A 161 6.89 -16.13 4.70
N ILE A 162 7.81 -15.20 5.00
CA ILE A 162 9.24 -15.48 5.04
C ILE A 162 9.60 -16.05 6.42
N ASP A 163 9.24 -15.31 7.46
CA ASP A 163 9.55 -15.64 8.83
C ASP A 163 8.26 -15.92 9.61
N ASN A 164 8.25 -17.04 10.37
CA ASN A 164 7.19 -17.36 11.31
C ASN A 164 5.77 -17.33 10.71
N PHE A 165 5.55 -18.09 9.64
CA PHE A 165 4.21 -18.21 9.03
C PHE A 165 3.14 -18.48 10.10
N ASN A 166 2.07 -17.66 10.10
CA ASN A 166 0.96 -17.69 11.05
C ASN A 166 1.32 -17.32 12.52
N ASP A 167 2.53 -16.90 12.79
CA ASP A 167 2.95 -16.31 14.05
C ASP A 167 3.68 -14.97 13.77
N LEU A 168 2.98 -13.91 13.64
CA LEU A 168 1.63 -13.48 13.98
C LEU A 168 0.67 -13.61 12.76
N GLY A 169 -0.47 -14.28 12.94
CA GLY A 169 -1.53 -14.38 11.95
C GLY A 169 -2.83 -13.76 12.44
N TYR A 170 -3.60 -13.14 11.53
CA TYR A 170 -4.90 -12.56 11.82
C TYR A 170 -5.92 -13.08 10.80
N LEU A 171 -7.05 -13.57 11.27
CA LEU A 171 -8.19 -13.96 10.44
C LEU A 171 -9.45 -13.23 10.92
N ASP A 172 -9.94 -12.31 10.10
CA ASP A 172 -11.21 -11.65 10.29
C ASP A 172 -12.31 -12.39 9.53
N ILE A 173 -13.39 -12.74 10.22
CA ILE A 173 -14.61 -13.27 9.62
C ILE A 173 -15.78 -12.42 10.10
N GLY A 174 -16.44 -11.73 9.19
CA GLY A 174 -17.49 -10.77 9.56
C GLY A 174 -18.67 -10.74 8.62
N ALA A 175 -19.79 -10.28 9.15
CA ALA A 175 -21.02 -10.06 8.40
C ALA A 175 -21.65 -8.71 8.78
N GLY A 176 -22.28 -8.06 7.79
CA GLY A 176 -22.91 -6.77 7.97
C GLY A 176 -23.28 -6.12 6.64
N LEU A 177 -22.98 -4.85 6.48
CA LEU A 177 -23.35 -4.05 5.32
C LEU A 177 -22.10 -3.55 4.60
N THR A 178 -22.21 -3.45 3.29
CA THR A 178 -21.25 -2.71 2.45
C THR A 178 -21.98 -1.54 1.78
N TRP A 179 -21.38 -0.36 1.88
CA TRP A 179 -21.83 0.86 1.25
C TRP A 179 -20.87 1.30 0.15
N THR A 180 -21.40 1.47 -1.06
CA THR A 180 -20.66 1.91 -2.24
C THR A 180 -21.29 3.18 -2.80
N PRO A 181 -21.01 4.36 -2.22
CA PRO A 181 -21.63 5.61 -2.63
C PRO A 181 -21.21 6.05 -4.04
N THR A 182 -19.98 5.73 -4.41
CA THR A 182 -19.36 5.99 -5.71
C THR A 182 -18.60 4.76 -6.20
N SER A 183 -18.17 4.73 -7.46
CA SER A 183 -17.30 3.67 -7.99
C SER A 183 -15.95 3.57 -7.27
N ASN A 184 -15.50 4.68 -6.68
CA ASN A 184 -14.16 4.84 -6.11
C ASN A 184 -14.10 4.58 -4.60
N LEU A 185 -15.24 4.51 -3.90
CA LEU A 185 -15.31 4.33 -2.46
C LEU A 185 -16.15 3.11 -2.09
N VAL A 186 -15.57 2.22 -1.31
CA VAL A 186 -16.22 1.05 -0.71
C VAL A 186 -16.06 1.12 0.80
N VAL A 187 -17.16 1.08 1.53
CA VAL A 187 -17.15 1.06 3.00
C VAL A 187 -17.84 -0.21 3.48
N VAL A 188 -17.09 -1.08 4.13
CA VAL A 188 -17.56 -2.31 4.79
C VAL A 188 -17.82 -1.99 6.26
N MET A 189 -18.98 -2.35 6.77
CA MET A 189 -19.38 -2.15 8.16
C MET A 189 -19.96 -3.46 8.67
N HIS A 190 -19.17 -4.22 9.40
CA HIS A 190 -19.52 -5.53 9.92
C HIS A 190 -19.59 -5.48 11.47
N PRO A 191 -20.75 -5.24 12.06
CA PRO A 191 -20.91 -5.26 13.51
C PRO A 191 -20.71 -6.66 14.11
N GLY A 192 -20.92 -7.71 13.35
CA GLY A 192 -20.60 -9.08 13.74
C GLY A 192 -19.32 -9.54 13.05
N ASN A 193 -18.16 -9.21 13.59
CA ASN A 193 -16.86 -9.66 13.13
C ASN A 193 -16.11 -10.37 14.24
N TYR A 194 -15.57 -11.54 13.98
CA TYR A 194 -14.64 -12.22 14.87
C TYR A 194 -13.23 -12.09 14.32
N ASN A 195 -12.33 -11.53 15.11
CA ASN A 195 -10.91 -11.41 14.82
C ASN A 195 -10.19 -12.54 15.55
N PHE A 196 -9.77 -13.56 14.80
CA PHE A 196 -8.88 -14.60 15.29
C PHE A 196 -7.45 -14.09 15.22
N VAL A 197 -6.71 -14.28 16.30
CA VAL A 197 -5.27 -13.97 16.36
C VAL A 197 -4.52 -15.27 16.62
N PHE A 198 -3.58 -15.59 15.76
CA PHE A 198 -2.71 -16.75 15.84
C PHE A 198 -1.33 -16.24 16.25
N SER A 199 -0.85 -16.68 17.41
CA SER A 199 0.48 -16.35 17.89
C SER A 199 0.91 -17.34 18.97
N ASP A 200 2.19 -17.67 18.97
CA ASP A 200 2.82 -18.41 20.05
C ASP A 200 2.98 -17.57 21.33
N ALA A 201 2.91 -16.23 21.21
CA ALA A 201 2.93 -15.27 22.33
C ALA A 201 1.55 -15.11 22.98
N SER A 202 1.00 -16.17 23.54
CA SER A 202 -0.35 -16.23 24.13
C SER A 202 -0.63 -15.25 25.27
N THR A 203 0.38 -14.60 25.84
CA THR A 203 0.21 -13.60 26.90
C THR A 203 -0.09 -12.19 26.39
N ALA A 204 0.14 -11.92 25.10
CA ALA A 204 -0.04 -10.60 24.52
C ALA A 204 -1.17 -10.56 23.47
N PHE A 205 -1.57 -11.71 22.93
CA PHE A 205 -2.51 -11.79 21.82
C PHE A 205 -3.73 -12.63 22.18
N ASP A 206 -4.90 -12.00 22.02
CA ASP A 206 -6.20 -12.64 22.22
C ASP A 206 -7.13 -12.37 21.03
N SER A 207 -7.90 -13.40 20.68
CA SER A 207 -8.98 -13.30 19.70
C SER A 207 -10.21 -12.64 20.31
N SER A 208 -10.98 -11.91 19.50
CA SER A 208 -12.14 -11.18 20.03
C SER A 208 -13.27 -11.05 19.01
N LEU A 209 -14.51 -11.05 19.53
CA LEU A 209 -15.69 -10.58 18.80
C LEU A 209 -15.75 -9.05 18.84
N GLY A 210 -16.07 -8.43 17.71
CA GLY A 210 -16.15 -6.97 17.63
C GLY A 210 -16.83 -6.46 16.37
N ALA A 211 -16.67 -5.18 16.10
CA ALA A 211 -17.07 -4.54 14.86
C ALA A 211 -15.85 -4.30 13.97
N LYS A 212 -15.98 -4.62 12.68
CA LYS A 212 -14.99 -4.30 11.64
C LYS A 212 -15.53 -3.22 10.72
N ILE A 213 -14.73 -2.18 10.49
CA ILE A 213 -14.99 -1.16 9.47
C ILE A 213 -13.78 -1.12 8.55
N VAL A 214 -14.03 -1.24 7.24
CA VAL A 214 -13.00 -1.07 6.22
C VAL A 214 -13.49 -0.03 5.23
N ALA A 215 -12.69 1.00 4.96
CA ALA A 215 -12.97 2.00 3.94
C ALA A 215 -11.85 1.99 2.92
N ASP A 216 -12.18 1.62 1.68
CA ASP A 216 -11.27 1.61 0.55
C ASP A 216 -11.64 2.72 -0.43
N TYR A 217 -10.72 3.64 -0.66
CA TYR A 217 -10.83 4.67 -1.67
C TYR A 217 -9.71 4.54 -2.69
N THR A 218 -10.08 4.46 -3.97
CA THR A 218 -9.11 4.42 -5.06
C THR A 218 -9.52 5.42 -6.12
N ASN A 219 -8.59 6.26 -6.55
CA ASN A 219 -8.84 7.23 -7.63
C ASN A 219 -7.57 7.46 -8.45
N LYS A 220 -7.77 7.98 -9.67
CA LYS A 220 -6.69 8.32 -10.58
C LYS A 220 -6.88 9.75 -11.09
N TYR A 221 -5.86 10.58 -10.94
CA TYR A 221 -5.82 11.98 -11.35
C TYR A 221 -4.70 12.17 -12.37
N GLY A 222 -5.01 12.01 -13.65
CA GLY A 222 -3.98 12.00 -14.70
C GLY A 222 -2.97 10.87 -14.50
N GLY A 223 -1.69 11.19 -14.34
CA GLY A 223 -0.63 10.23 -14.05
C GLY A 223 -0.52 9.79 -12.58
N LEU A 224 -1.26 10.44 -11.67
CA LEU A 224 -1.24 10.13 -10.23
C LEU A 224 -2.35 9.15 -9.88
N SER A 225 -1.99 8.00 -9.33
CA SER A 225 -2.89 7.04 -8.71
C SER A 225 -2.85 7.21 -7.20
N LEU A 226 -4.02 7.25 -6.56
CA LEU A 226 -4.20 7.32 -5.12
C LEU A 226 -4.99 6.10 -4.65
N LYS A 227 -4.48 5.42 -3.64
CA LYS A 227 -5.22 4.40 -2.89
C LYS A 227 -5.13 4.74 -1.41
N SER A 228 -6.28 4.76 -0.73
CA SER A 228 -6.39 4.99 0.71
C SER A 228 -7.21 3.87 1.32
N ASN A 229 -6.68 3.21 2.34
CA ASN A 229 -7.35 2.13 3.07
C ASN A 229 -7.34 2.46 4.55
N LEU A 230 -8.52 2.43 5.17
CA LEU A 230 -8.72 2.51 6.61
C LEU A 230 -9.37 1.21 7.06
N SER A 231 -8.73 0.50 7.99
CA SER A 231 -9.27 -0.70 8.64
C SER A 231 -9.31 -0.48 10.14
N ILE A 232 -10.47 -0.65 10.73
CA ILE A 232 -10.72 -0.50 12.18
C ILE A 232 -11.35 -1.79 12.67
N PHE A 233 -10.82 -2.37 13.72
CA PHE A 233 -11.45 -3.41 14.50
C PHE A 233 -11.69 -2.89 15.92
N GLN A 234 -12.93 -2.88 16.35
CA GLN A 234 -13.35 -2.51 17.71
C GLN A 234 -13.84 -3.76 18.44
N SER A 235 -13.07 -4.24 19.39
CA SER A 235 -13.45 -5.35 20.25
C SER A 235 -14.63 -4.96 21.16
N TYR A 236 -15.54 -5.91 21.39
CA TYR A 236 -16.65 -5.76 22.33
C TYR A 236 -16.30 -6.24 23.74
N SER A 237 -15.29 -7.09 23.89
CA SER A 237 -14.88 -7.66 25.16
C SER A 237 -13.91 -6.76 25.93
N ASP A 238 -12.89 -6.25 25.23
CA ASP A 238 -11.85 -5.39 25.81
C ASP A 238 -11.35 -4.38 24.76
N GLY A 239 -11.30 -3.11 25.15
CA GLY A 239 -10.77 -2.03 24.30
C GLY A 239 -9.31 -2.21 23.92
N ASP A 240 -8.54 -2.90 24.75
CA ASP A 240 -7.12 -3.19 24.54
C ASP A 240 -6.86 -4.17 23.38
N LEU A 241 -7.88 -4.94 22.98
CA LEU A 241 -7.85 -5.83 21.81
C LEU A 241 -8.25 -5.12 20.51
N SER A 242 -8.65 -3.85 20.61
CA SER A 242 -9.02 -3.05 19.44
C SER A 242 -7.77 -2.55 18.70
N ASN A 243 -7.89 -2.43 17.37
CA ASN A 243 -6.80 -1.92 16.55
C ASN A 243 -7.32 -1.18 15.31
N TRP A 244 -6.48 -0.33 14.74
CA TRP A 244 -6.76 0.29 13.45
C TRP A 244 -5.49 0.48 12.65
N THR A 245 -5.63 0.49 11.33
CA THR A 245 -4.56 0.78 10.37
C THR A 245 -5.10 1.70 9.29
N PHE A 246 -4.34 2.73 8.95
CA PHE A 246 -4.65 3.66 7.87
C PHE A 246 -3.45 3.76 6.93
N THR A 247 -3.62 3.34 5.70
CA THR A 247 -2.57 3.32 4.67
C THR A 247 -2.97 4.21 3.51
N ASN A 248 -2.04 5.04 3.05
CA ASN A 248 -2.20 5.87 1.86
C ASN A 248 -1.05 5.60 0.90
N SER A 249 -1.37 5.19 -0.31
CA SER A 249 -0.41 4.90 -1.35
C SER A 249 -0.63 5.86 -2.52
N PHE A 250 0.45 6.47 -2.97
CA PHE A 250 0.52 7.38 -4.11
C PHE A 250 1.48 6.78 -5.13
N ALA A 251 1.07 6.69 -6.38
CA ALA A 251 1.93 6.26 -7.46
C ALA A 251 1.81 7.21 -8.64
N TYR A 252 2.93 7.72 -9.13
CA TYR A 252 2.98 8.59 -10.28
C TYR A 252 3.77 7.95 -11.41
N THR A 253 3.11 7.66 -12.52
CA THR A 253 3.76 7.07 -13.71
C THR A 253 4.51 8.15 -14.47
N ILE A 254 5.82 7.96 -14.64
CA ILE A 254 6.71 8.90 -15.34
C ILE A 254 6.82 8.50 -16.82
N TRP A 255 7.09 7.21 -17.10
CA TRP A 255 7.32 6.73 -18.45
C TRP A 255 7.16 5.20 -18.53
N ASN A 256 6.37 4.72 -19.53
CA ASN A 256 6.22 3.29 -19.89
C ASN A 256 6.14 2.32 -18.69
N GLY A 257 5.27 2.60 -17.72
CA GLY A 257 5.13 1.76 -16.53
C GLY A 257 6.11 2.07 -15.40
N LEU A 258 7.21 2.78 -15.66
CA LEU A 258 8.10 3.30 -14.62
C LEU A 258 7.46 4.47 -13.90
N GLY A 259 7.49 4.46 -12.59
CA GLY A 259 6.92 5.49 -11.74
C GLY A 259 7.67 5.69 -10.43
N LEU A 260 7.19 6.66 -9.68
CA LEU A 260 7.56 6.89 -8.28
C LEU A 260 6.39 6.48 -7.42
N GLY A 261 6.66 5.77 -6.33
CA GLY A 261 5.69 5.39 -5.32
C GLY A 261 6.02 6.02 -3.97
N PHE A 262 4.99 6.46 -3.27
CA PHE A 262 5.08 6.86 -1.87
C PHE A 262 3.95 6.20 -1.10
N GLU A 263 4.26 5.62 0.06
CA GLU A 263 3.26 5.06 0.96
C GLU A 263 3.49 5.59 2.36
N LEU A 264 2.39 5.92 3.04
CA LEU A 264 2.35 6.29 4.44
C LEU A 264 1.38 5.37 5.16
N GLY A 265 1.84 4.67 6.19
CA GLY A 265 1.02 3.87 7.08
C GLY A 265 1.01 4.42 8.49
N LEU A 266 -0.19 4.49 9.07
CA LEU A 266 -0.43 4.81 10.48
C LEU A 266 -1.19 3.65 11.11
N ARG A 267 -0.84 3.29 12.34
CA ARG A 267 -1.43 2.16 13.03
C ARG A 267 -1.43 2.35 14.54
N ASN A 268 -2.41 1.74 15.19
CA ASN A 268 -2.42 1.56 16.62
C ASN A 268 -2.91 0.15 16.94
N ASN A 269 -2.09 -0.61 17.68
CA ASN A 269 -2.38 -1.97 18.12
C ASN A 269 -1.67 -2.23 19.45
N LYS A 270 -2.45 -2.28 20.53
CA LYS A 270 -1.91 -2.42 21.88
C LYS A 270 -1.38 -3.81 22.17
N GLN A 271 -1.92 -4.85 21.51
CA GLN A 271 -1.41 -6.23 21.64
C GLN A 271 0.02 -6.33 21.09
N GLU A 272 0.30 -5.71 19.95
CA GLU A 272 1.66 -5.67 19.40
C GLU A 272 2.62 -4.84 20.27
N ALA A 273 2.14 -3.72 20.82
CA ALA A 273 2.93 -2.93 21.75
C ALA A 273 3.29 -3.73 23.01
N LEU A 274 2.33 -4.50 23.55
CA LEU A 274 2.56 -5.37 24.69
C LEU A 274 3.57 -6.49 24.37
N ASN A 275 3.40 -7.17 23.23
CA ASN A 275 4.34 -8.22 22.81
C ASN A 275 5.76 -7.68 22.67
N ASN A 276 5.93 -6.53 22.04
CA ASN A 276 7.25 -5.88 21.93
C ASN A 276 7.83 -5.55 23.32
N ALA A 277 7.02 -5.02 24.24
CA ALA A 277 7.48 -4.68 25.59
C ALA A 277 7.87 -5.93 26.38
N VAL A 278 7.13 -7.04 26.24
CA VAL A 278 7.45 -8.34 26.87
C VAL A 278 8.77 -8.88 26.31
N ASN A 279 8.96 -8.85 24.99
CA ASN A 279 10.20 -9.32 24.36
C ASN A 279 11.42 -8.50 24.81
N LEU A 280 11.28 -7.16 24.87
CA LEU A 280 12.35 -6.30 25.38
C LEU A 280 12.67 -6.58 26.86
N ASN A 281 11.64 -6.80 27.70
CA ASN A 281 11.86 -7.15 29.10
C ASN A 281 12.57 -8.52 29.25
N ASN A 282 12.18 -9.52 28.45
CA ASN A 282 12.79 -10.86 28.49
C ASN A 282 14.23 -10.86 27.97
N ALA A 283 14.60 -9.92 27.11
CA ALA A 283 15.97 -9.75 26.61
C ALA A 283 16.94 -9.11 27.64
N LEU A 284 16.42 -8.56 28.74
CA LEU A 284 17.25 -7.99 29.80
C LEU A 284 18.00 -9.10 30.54
N ALA A 285 19.26 -8.85 30.92
CA ALA A 285 20.05 -9.76 31.74
C ALA A 285 19.39 -10.07 33.11
N ALA A 286 18.57 -9.15 33.62
CA ALA A 286 17.73 -9.33 34.79
C ALA A 286 16.32 -8.76 34.43
N PRO A 287 15.41 -9.63 33.99
CA PRO A 287 14.04 -9.19 33.63
C PRO A 287 13.35 -8.54 34.83
N LEU A 288 12.65 -7.44 34.51
CA LEU A 288 11.82 -6.68 35.47
C LEU A 288 10.43 -7.33 35.59
N THR A 289 9.53 -6.69 36.33
CA THR A 289 8.11 -7.08 36.38
C THR A 289 7.56 -7.11 34.93
N PRO A 290 6.93 -8.23 34.52
CA PRO A 290 6.42 -8.35 33.16
C PRO A 290 5.45 -7.24 32.80
N PRO A 291 5.56 -6.61 31.63
CA PRO A 291 4.59 -5.64 31.14
C PRO A 291 3.20 -6.25 30.98
N THR A 292 2.18 -5.43 31.16
CA THR A 292 0.76 -5.78 31.01
C THR A 292 0.06 -4.74 30.16
N PHE A 293 -1.18 -4.99 29.75
CA PHE A 293 -2.00 -3.98 29.05
C PHE A 293 -2.16 -2.67 29.84
N SER A 294 -2.17 -2.73 31.17
CA SER A 294 -2.26 -1.52 32.00
C SER A 294 -0.98 -0.71 32.11
N THR A 295 0.17 -1.32 31.83
CA THR A 295 1.51 -0.69 31.99
C THR A 295 2.17 -0.35 30.65
N VAL A 296 1.73 -0.96 29.55
CA VAL A 296 2.32 -0.73 28.24
C VAL A 296 1.83 0.62 27.64
N ASP A 297 2.78 1.38 27.11
CA ASP A 297 2.47 2.61 26.38
C ASP A 297 2.13 2.28 24.91
N ASN A 298 0.88 2.47 24.53
CA ASN A 298 0.39 2.22 23.18
C ASN A 298 0.59 3.44 22.28
N LYS A 299 1.82 3.65 21.84
CA LYS A 299 2.18 4.75 20.94
C LYS A 299 1.63 4.55 19.54
N LEU A 300 1.38 5.66 18.83
CA LEU A 300 1.10 5.65 17.40
C LEU A 300 2.28 5.03 16.66
N GLN A 301 1.99 4.01 15.88
CA GLN A 301 2.92 3.36 14.98
C GLN A 301 2.84 4.03 13.61
N SER A 302 3.95 4.30 12.97
CA SER A 302 3.97 4.86 11.64
C SER A 302 5.11 4.31 10.79
N TYR A 303 4.87 4.23 9.50
CA TYR A 303 5.92 3.99 8.51
C TYR A 303 5.69 4.83 7.26
N TRP A 304 6.75 5.04 6.52
CA TRP A 304 6.70 5.56 5.17
C TRP A 304 7.64 4.77 4.26
N LEU A 305 7.25 4.68 3.01
CA LEU A 305 8.03 4.05 1.94
C LEU A 305 8.08 5.00 0.76
N PHE A 306 9.25 5.16 0.17
CA PHE A 306 9.42 5.89 -1.08
C PHE A 306 10.30 5.07 -2.01
N GLY A 307 9.87 4.86 -3.25
CA GLY A 307 10.62 4.02 -4.18
C GLY A 307 10.21 4.19 -5.63
N LEU A 308 10.96 3.50 -6.47
CA LEU A 308 10.60 3.32 -7.88
C LEU A 308 9.53 2.23 -7.99
N SER A 309 8.51 2.49 -8.81
CA SER A 309 7.44 1.54 -9.10
C SER A 309 7.44 1.19 -10.59
N TYR A 310 7.11 -0.05 -10.90
CA TYR A 310 6.84 -0.50 -12.25
C TYR A 310 5.45 -1.12 -12.29
N ALA A 311 4.56 -0.54 -13.10
CA ALA A 311 3.23 -1.09 -13.33
C ALA A 311 3.30 -2.09 -14.49
N LEU A 312 2.91 -3.33 -14.22
CA LEU A 312 2.76 -4.40 -15.22
C LEU A 312 1.47 -4.23 -16.02
#